data_9fc727509eb51647de082b5a88bb2416
#
_entry.id   9fc727509eb51647de082b5a88bb2416
#
_cell.length_a   1.000
_cell.length_b   1.000
_cell.length_c   1.000
_cell.angle_alpha   90.00
_cell.angle_beta   90.00
_cell.angle_gamma   90.00
#
_symmetry.space_group_name_H-M   'P 1'
#
loop_
_entity.id
_entity.type
_entity.pdbx_description
1 polymer ?
#
loop_
_entity_poly.entity_id
_entity_poly.type
_entity_poly.pdbx_seq_one_letter_code
_entity_poly.pdbx_strand_id
1 'polypeptide(L)'
;ILDGDSIANADILQLPNPMGNMPANLSVIPEDMDMQMTMIDVMYAPTKDLTLMMMGTYVSKDMTLGTYAAMMDRNLLGTFKTSSSDLSELTFSALRTISDTDNSKWYAEATLQKSLGNNDQTGLVLTPMGTEMNMILPYAMQPSDKATRLILGLNNSRKLSEKVSWTNQARFKKVLDEKEWALGDQLELNSWVQYQYKSSLSVSTRLKFVSQKDISGSNPMIMAPVQTANPENYGGDELHIGFGANYDLSSLTSKQDVVGVEVLFPIIQDKNGLQMETKHQIVLGFNRSF
;
A
#
# COMPACT_ATOMS: atom_id res chain seq x y z
N ILE A 1 14.85 2.37 -7.80
CA ILE A 1 15.74 3.03 -6.83
C ILE A 1 16.45 1.98 -5.99
N LEU A 2 17.67 2.26 -5.59
CA LEU A 2 18.48 1.45 -4.69
C LEU A 2 18.82 2.35 -3.48
N ASP A 3 18.34 1.95 -2.29
CA ASP A 3 18.53 2.73 -1.05
C ASP A 3 18.18 4.23 -1.21
N GLY A 4 17.08 4.51 -1.89
CA GLY A 4 16.61 5.88 -2.16
C GLY A 4 17.15 6.53 -3.43
N ASP A 5 18.24 6.03 -4.02
CA ASP A 5 18.88 6.61 -5.21
C ASP A 5 18.41 5.96 -6.51
N SER A 6 18.27 6.75 -7.58
CA SER A 6 17.92 6.24 -8.90
C SER A 6 19.05 5.41 -9.49
N ILE A 7 18.75 4.24 -10.05
CA ILE A 7 19.72 3.32 -10.63
C ILE A 7 19.27 2.90 -12.05
N ALA A 8 20.23 2.81 -12.98
CA ALA A 8 19.94 2.38 -14.34
C ALA A 8 19.78 0.86 -14.46
N ASN A 9 18.97 0.40 -15.43
CA ASN A 9 18.76 -1.05 -15.66
C ASN A 9 20.07 -1.79 -15.90
N ALA A 10 21.04 -1.17 -16.58
CA ALA A 10 22.36 -1.78 -16.81
C ALA A 10 23.12 -2.08 -15.51
N ASP A 11 22.97 -1.24 -14.51
CA ASP A 11 23.60 -1.41 -13.20
C ASP A 11 22.84 -2.44 -12.38
N ILE A 12 21.50 -2.48 -12.47
CA ILE A 12 20.66 -3.52 -11.84
C ILE A 12 21.11 -4.91 -12.28
N LEU A 13 21.41 -5.09 -13.58
CA LEU A 13 21.86 -6.37 -14.13
C LEU A 13 23.24 -6.82 -13.61
N GLN A 14 24.00 -5.96 -12.97
CA GLN A 14 25.27 -6.32 -12.31
C GLN A 14 25.08 -6.74 -10.84
N LEU A 15 23.92 -6.45 -10.25
CA LEU A 15 23.65 -6.82 -8.87
C LEU A 15 23.49 -8.33 -8.73
N PRO A 16 23.96 -8.92 -7.62
CA PRO A 16 23.86 -10.36 -7.39
C PRO A 16 22.40 -10.80 -7.28
N ASN A 17 22.12 -11.99 -7.78
CA ASN A 17 20.84 -12.66 -7.55
C ASN A 17 20.77 -13.14 -6.09
N PRO A 18 19.87 -12.59 -5.27
CA PRO A 18 19.78 -12.92 -3.84
C PRO A 18 19.34 -14.36 -3.59
N MET A 19 18.73 -15.00 -4.59
CA MET A 19 18.28 -16.39 -4.46
C MET A 19 19.40 -17.43 -4.52
N GLY A 20 20.63 -17.00 -4.84
CA GLY A 20 21.79 -17.90 -4.90
C GLY A 20 21.76 -18.98 -5.98
N ASN A 21 20.77 -18.93 -6.87
CA ASN A 21 20.61 -19.85 -8.00
C ASN A 21 21.15 -19.20 -9.30
N MET A 22 21.10 -19.95 -10.40
CA MET A 22 21.44 -19.38 -11.72
C MET A 22 20.26 -18.60 -12.30
N PRO A 23 20.50 -17.43 -12.92
CA PRO A 23 21.81 -16.78 -13.13
C PRO A 23 22.37 -16.13 -11.86
N ALA A 24 23.69 -15.92 -11.81
CA ALA A 24 24.37 -15.34 -10.66
C ALA A 24 23.95 -13.90 -10.34
N ASN A 25 23.50 -13.16 -11.35
CA ASN A 25 23.02 -11.77 -11.22
C ASN A 25 21.53 -11.68 -11.56
N LEU A 26 20.91 -10.57 -11.12
CA LEU A 26 19.55 -10.22 -11.51
C LEU A 26 19.41 -10.25 -13.04
N SER A 27 18.34 -10.81 -13.54
CA SER A 27 18.11 -10.98 -14.98
C SER A 27 16.69 -10.68 -15.41
N VAL A 28 15.83 -10.37 -14.45
CA VAL A 28 14.47 -9.91 -14.70
C VAL A 28 14.29 -8.58 -13.97
N ILE A 29 13.85 -7.55 -14.71
CA ILE A 29 13.67 -6.20 -14.17
C ILE A 29 12.20 -5.80 -14.31
N PRO A 30 11.51 -5.43 -13.24
CA PRO A 30 10.20 -4.80 -13.30
C PRO A 30 10.32 -3.42 -13.96
N GLU A 31 9.52 -3.16 -15.01
CA GLU A 31 9.52 -1.91 -15.76
C GLU A 31 8.36 -1.00 -15.33
N ASP A 32 7.19 -1.62 -15.06
CA ASP A 32 6.00 -0.90 -14.63
C ASP A 32 5.12 -1.80 -13.76
N MET A 33 4.40 -1.19 -12.81
CA MET A 33 3.47 -1.89 -11.94
C MET A 33 2.28 -1.00 -11.61
N ASP A 34 1.08 -1.52 -11.88
CA ASP A 34 -0.18 -0.96 -11.43
C ASP A 34 -0.79 -1.80 -10.31
N MET A 35 -1.26 -1.15 -9.27
CA MET A 35 -1.98 -1.79 -8.18
C MET A 35 -3.30 -1.05 -7.93
N GLN A 36 -4.40 -1.78 -8.01
CA GLN A 36 -5.73 -1.28 -7.70
C GLN A 36 -6.25 -1.96 -6.45
N MET A 37 -6.79 -1.16 -5.53
CA MET A 37 -7.44 -1.66 -4.31
C MET A 37 -8.88 -1.17 -4.27
N THR A 38 -9.82 -2.11 -4.14
CA THR A 38 -11.23 -1.81 -3.89
C THR A 38 -11.53 -2.14 -2.44
N MET A 39 -11.96 -1.13 -1.68
CA MET A 39 -12.29 -1.24 -0.27
C MET A 39 -13.79 -1.01 -0.08
N ILE A 40 -14.43 -1.89 0.67
CA ILE A 40 -15.85 -1.75 1.06
C ILE A 40 -15.90 -1.85 2.59
N ASP A 41 -16.50 -0.85 3.21
CA ASP A 41 -16.64 -0.80 4.66
C ASP A 41 -18.06 -0.50 5.12
N VAL A 42 -18.33 -0.93 6.34
CA VAL A 42 -19.55 -0.63 7.08
C VAL A 42 -19.18 -0.14 8.46
N MET A 43 -19.78 0.98 8.86
CA MET A 43 -19.60 1.56 10.19
C MET A 43 -20.91 1.54 10.97
N TYR A 44 -20.81 1.21 12.26
CA TYR A 44 -21.92 1.22 13.19
C TYR A 44 -21.51 1.90 14.50
N ALA A 45 -22.26 2.89 14.95
CA ALA A 45 -22.02 3.62 16.19
C ALA A 45 -23.04 3.19 17.26
N PRO A 46 -22.73 2.15 18.08
CA PRO A 46 -23.61 1.69 19.16
C PRO A 46 -23.80 2.73 20.27
N THR A 47 -22.83 3.60 20.44
CA THR A 47 -22.89 4.72 21.41
C THR A 47 -22.28 5.97 20.79
N LYS A 48 -22.43 7.13 21.46
CA LYS A 48 -21.84 8.40 21.02
C LYS A 48 -20.30 8.38 20.97
N ASP A 49 -19.68 7.51 21.78
CA ASP A 49 -18.24 7.48 21.98
C ASP A 49 -17.57 6.26 21.32
N LEU A 50 -18.34 5.33 20.76
CA LEU A 50 -17.82 4.11 20.15
C LEU A 50 -18.37 3.93 18.74
N THR A 51 -17.47 3.75 17.79
CA THR A 51 -17.80 3.34 16.42
C THR A 51 -17.08 2.02 16.12
N LEU A 52 -17.82 1.06 15.63
CA LEU A 52 -17.30 -0.21 15.11
C LEU A 52 -17.27 -0.14 13.59
N MET A 53 -16.22 -0.67 12.97
CA MET A 53 -16.07 -0.71 11.52
C MET A 53 -15.62 -2.11 11.09
N MET A 54 -16.15 -2.57 9.98
CA MET A 54 -15.67 -3.76 9.27
C MET A 54 -15.37 -3.34 7.84
N MET A 55 -14.18 -3.71 7.32
CA MET A 55 -13.77 -3.38 5.96
C MET A 55 -13.16 -4.61 5.30
N GLY A 56 -13.52 -4.85 4.05
CA GLY A 56 -12.90 -5.83 3.16
C GLY A 56 -12.13 -5.11 2.05
N THR A 57 -10.95 -5.62 1.72
CA THR A 57 -10.08 -5.07 0.66
C THR A 57 -9.83 -6.13 -0.41
N TYR A 58 -10.20 -5.85 -1.64
CA TYR A 58 -9.82 -6.63 -2.82
C TYR A 58 -8.69 -5.92 -3.55
N VAL A 59 -7.65 -6.65 -3.93
CA VAL A 59 -6.49 -6.11 -4.66
C VAL A 59 -6.37 -6.75 -6.04
N SER A 60 -5.99 -5.95 -7.03
CA SER A 60 -5.54 -6.39 -8.35
C SER A 60 -4.19 -5.75 -8.65
N LYS A 61 -3.26 -6.54 -9.16
CA LYS A 61 -1.88 -6.13 -9.45
C LYS A 61 -1.51 -6.58 -10.85
N ASP A 62 -0.96 -5.68 -11.65
CA ASP A 62 -0.43 -5.93 -12.97
C ASP A 62 1.01 -5.44 -13.03
N MET A 63 1.93 -6.26 -13.53
CA MET A 63 3.35 -5.90 -13.64
C MET A 63 3.88 -6.27 -15.01
N THR A 64 4.61 -5.34 -15.63
CA THR A 64 5.39 -5.57 -16.84
C THR A 64 6.86 -5.74 -16.47
N LEU A 65 7.50 -6.78 -16.99
CA LEU A 65 8.89 -7.12 -16.70
C LEU A 65 9.67 -7.36 -17.99
N GLY A 66 10.93 -6.92 -17.98
CA GLY A 66 11.91 -7.24 -19.03
C GLY A 66 12.82 -8.38 -18.58
N THR A 67 13.02 -9.38 -19.43
CA THR A 67 13.94 -10.49 -19.17
C THR A 67 15.19 -10.36 -20.02
N TYR A 68 16.33 -10.51 -19.40
CA TYR A 68 17.66 -10.44 -19.99
C TYR A 68 18.35 -11.81 -19.97
N ALA A 69 19.16 -12.07 -20.99
CA ALA A 69 19.88 -13.33 -21.11
C ALA A 69 20.76 -13.62 -19.88
N ALA A 70 20.79 -14.88 -19.44
CA ALA A 70 21.55 -15.31 -18.26
C ALA A 70 23.06 -15.20 -18.44
N MET A 71 23.56 -15.35 -19.67
CA MET A 71 24.98 -15.38 -20.01
C MET A 71 25.29 -14.46 -21.20
N MET A 72 26.58 -14.21 -21.41
CA MET A 72 27.16 -13.37 -22.48
C MET A 72 26.59 -11.95 -22.44
N ASP A 73 26.30 -11.31 -23.51
CA ASP A 73 26.03 -9.87 -23.64
C ASP A 73 24.81 -9.34 -22.87
N ARG A 74 24.13 -10.17 -22.09
CA ARG A 74 22.97 -9.78 -21.26
C ARG A 74 21.91 -9.01 -22.04
N ASN A 75 21.68 -9.42 -23.30
CA ASN A 75 20.69 -8.78 -24.17
C ASN A 75 19.26 -9.03 -23.66
N LEU A 76 18.39 -8.07 -23.89
CA LEU A 76 16.95 -8.21 -23.65
C LEU A 76 16.38 -9.32 -24.53
N LEU A 77 15.83 -10.36 -23.90
CA LEU A 77 15.16 -11.47 -24.59
C LEU A 77 13.71 -11.13 -24.96
N GLY A 78 13.07 -10.31 -24.15
CA GLY A 78 11.69 -9.87 -24.35
C GLY A 78 11.07 -9.31 -23.07
N THR A 79 9.85 -8.85 -23.21
CA THR A 79 9.02 -8.37 -22.12
C THR A 79 7.81 -9.29 -21.94
N PHE A 80 7.34 -9.43 -20.69
CA PHE A 80 6.15 -10.21 -20.37
C PHE A 80 5.33 -9.50 -19.29
N LYS A 81 4.09 -9.93 -19.11
CA LYS A 81 3.19 -9.38 -18.09
C LYS A 81 2.74 -10.48 -17.13
N THR A 82 2.66 -10.13 -15.86
CA THR A 82 2.05 -10.96 -14.82
C THR A 82 0.93 -10.20 -14.14
N SER A 83 -0.12 -10.91 -13.77
CA SER A 83 -1.28 -10.33 -13.06
C SER A 83 -1.64 -11.22 -11.89
N SER A 84 -2.15 -10.62 -10.83
CA SER A 84 -2.69 -11.33 -9.68
C SER A 84 -3.83 -10.54 -9.05
N SER A 85 -4.81 -11.22 -8.49
CA SER A 85 -5.90 -10.55 -7.78
C SER A 85 -6.55 -11.49 -6.78
N ASP A 86 -6.98 -10.95 -5.64
CA ASP A 86 -7.72 -11.69 -4.61
C ASP A 86 -8.30 -10.75 -3.56
N LEU A 87 -9.13 -11.29 -2.65
CA LEU A 87 -9.52 -10.64 -1.41
C LEU A 87 -8.29 -10.53 -0.49
N SER A 88 -7.65 -9.36 -0.44
CA SER A 88 -6.39 -9.17 0.28
C SER A 88 -6.56 -9.32 1.79
N GLU A 89 -7.51 -8.59 2.36
CA GLU A 89 -7.65 -8.50 3.81
C GLU A 89 -9.06 -8.19 4.28
N LEU A 90 -9.34 -8.55 5.52
CA LEU A 90 -10.52 -8.15 6.29
C LEU A 90 -10.05 -7.48 7.58
N THR A 91 -10.65 -6.34 7.92
CA THR A 91 -10.37 -5.60 9.14
C THR A 91 -11.60 -5.43 10.01
N PHE A 92 -11.40 -5.49 11.33
CA PHE A 92 -12.38 -5.14 12.34
C PHE A 92 -11.80 -4.08 13.25
N SER A 93 -12.43 -2.92 13.30
CA SER A 93 -11.94 -1.75 14.03
C SER A 93 -12.92 -1.30 15.08
N ALA A 94 -12.39 -0.84 16.21
CA ALA A 94 -13.11 -0.11 17.22
C ALA A 94 -12.46 1.27 17.37
N LEU A 95 -13.24 2.32 17.17
CA LEU A 95 -12.83 3.70 17.36
C LEU A 95 -13.55 4.25 18.58
N ARG A 96 -12.81 4.70 19.58
CA ARG A 96 -13.35 5.26 20.82
C ARG A 96 -12.98 6.72 20.98
N THR A 97 -13.96 7.58 21.16
CA THR A 97 -13.76 8.97 21.51
C THR A 97 -13.17 9.06 22.93
N ILE A 98 -12.01 9.73 23.05
CA ILE A 98 -11.31 9.95 24.32
C ILE A 98 -11.69 11.32 24.90
N SER A 99 -11.79 12.31 24.03
CA SER A 99 -12.14 13.70 24.39
C SER A 99 -12.86 14.34 23.22
N ASP A 100 -13.93 15.03 23.52
CA ASP A 100 -14.73 15.83 22.54
C ASP A 100 -15.04 17.18 23.17
N THR A 101 -14.45 18.23 22.61
CA THR A 101 -14.65 19.62 23.01
C THR A 101 -15.09 20.42 21.78
N ASP A 102 -15.53 21.66 21.96
CA ASP A 102 -16.01 22.52 20.87
C ASP A 102 -15.02 22.65 19.70
N ASN A 103 -13.72 22.62 20.01
CA ASN A 103 -12.66 22.87 19.02
C ASN A 103 -11.73 21.67 18.78
N SER A 104 -11.83 20.58 19.53
CA SER A 104 -10.90 19.47 19.42
C SER A 104 -11.57 18.16 19.78
N LYS A 105 -11.39 17.17 18.90
CA LYS A 105 -11.83 15.80 19.12
C LYS A 105 -10.65 14.83 19.05
N TRP A 106 -10.54 13.96 20.06
CA TRP A 106 -9.57 12.88 20.11
C TRP A 106 -10.27 11.55 20.11
N TYR A 107 -9.76 10.61 19.32
CA TYR A 107 -10.21 9.24 19.36
C TYR A 107 -9.06 8.25 19.17
N ALA A 108 -9.15 7.14 19.89
CA ALA A 108 -8.25 6.00 19.75
C ALA A 108 -8.87 4.97 18.80
N GLU A 109 -8.01 4.27 18.08
CA GLU A 109 -8.34 3.17 17.18
C GLU A 109 -7.64 1.91 17.64
N ALA A 110 -8.39 0.79 17.66
CA ALA A 110 -7.83 -0.56 17.78
C ALA A 110 -8.44 -1.40 16.66
N THR A 111 -7.60 -1.95 15.79
CA THR A 111 -8.02 -2.70 14.60
C THR A 111 -7.32 -4.04 14.56
N LEU A 112 -8.07 -5.11 14.37
CA LEU A 112 -7.56 -6.43 14.02
C LEU A 112 -7.67 -6.59 12.49
N GLN A 113 -6.56 -6.85 11.83
CA GLN A 113 -6.46 -7.09 10.39
C GLN A 113 -6.06 -8.54 10.15
N LYS A 114 -6.79 -9.23 9.28
CA LYS A 114 -6.45 -10.57 8.80
C LYS A 114 -6.28 -10.55 7.30
N SER A 115 -5.09 -10.91 6.82
CA SER A 115 -4.82 -11.16 5.41
C SER A 115 -5.39 -12.51 5.02
N LEU A 116 -6.27 -12.57 4.01
CA LEU A 116 -7.08 -13.73 3.65
C LEU A 116 -6.69 -14.34 2.30
N GLY A 117 -6.26 -13.51 1.36
CA GLY A 117 -5.99 -13.89 -0.01
C GLY A 117 -4.89 -14.93 -0.17
N ASN A 118 -4.64 -15.34 -1.39
CA ASN A 118 -3.61 -16.30 -1.71
C ASN A 118 -2.20 -15.69 -1.60
N ASN A 119 -1.20 -16.47 -1.17
CA ASN A 119 0.19 -16.08 -1.07
C ASN A 119 1.14 -16.95 -1.91
N ASP A 120 0.56 -17.75 -2.82
CA ASP A 120 1.25 -18.65 -3.75
C ASP A 120 0.73 -18.49 -5.20
N GLN A 121 0.29 -17.27 -5.57
CA GLN A 121 -0.13 -16.95 -6.93
C GLN A 121 0.98 -17.25 -7.93
N THR A 122 0.61 -17.93 -9.01
CA THR A 122 1.52 -18.29 -10.09
C THR A 122 1.21 -17.51 -11.36
N GLY A 123 2.21 -17.42 -12.24
CA GLY A 123 2.05 -16.80 -13.55
C GLY A 123 3.05 -17.32 -14.55
N LEU A 124 2.76 -17.14 -15.83
CA LEU A 124 3.67 -17.44 -16.91
C LEU A 124 4.75 -16.36 -16.96
N VAL A 125 6.00 -16.77 -16.84
CA VAL A 125 7.17 -15.86 -16.83
C VAL A 125 8.14 -16.25 -17.93
N LEU A 126 8.75 -15.26 -18.59
CA LEU A 126 9.86 -15.47 -19.51
C LEU A 126 11.15 -15.59 -18.70
N THR A 127 11.76 -16.77 -18.73
CA THR A 127 13.00 -17.05 -17.98
C THR A 127 14.25 -16.49 -18.68
N PRO A 128 15.36 -16.27 -17.97
CA PRO A 128 16.64 -15.84 -18.57
C PRO A 128 17.27 -16.85 -19.54
N MET A 129 16.69 -18.06 -19.67
CA MET A 129 17.04 -19.06 -20.68
C MET A 129 16.22 -18.94 -21.98
N GLY A 130 15.32 -17.94 -22.06
CA GLY A 130 14.47 -17.71 -23.23
C GLY A 130 13.26 -18.64 -23.34
N THR A 131 12.88 -19.31 -22.26
CA THR A 131 11.71 -20.20 -22.20
C THR A 131 10.64 -19.65 -21.28
N GLU A 132 9.38 -19.88 -21.60
CA GLU A 132 8.27 -19.55 -20.72
C GLU A 132 8.01 -20.67 -19.72
N MET A 133 7.82 -20.31 -18.45
CA MET A 133 7.51 -21.25 -17.37
C MET A 133 6.44 -20.68 -16.44
N ASN A 134 5.56 -21.56 -15.95
CA ASN A 134 4.65 -21.17 -14.87
C ASN A 134 5.39 -21.24 -13.53
N MET A 135 5.52 -20.13 -12.84
CA MET A 135 6.26 -20.00 -11.57
C MET A 135 5.43 -19.28 -10.52
N ILE A 136 5.75 -19.49 -9.24
CA ILE A 136 5.22 -18.65 -8.16
C ILE A 136 5.75 -17.22 -8.35
N LEU A 137 4.84 -16.26 -8.35
CA LEU A 137 5.15 -14.85 -8.54
C LEU A 137 5.86 -14.27 -7.30
N PRO A 138 6.74 -13.27 -7.46
CA PRO A 138 7.42 -12.60 -6.36
C PRO A 138 6.46 -11.95 -5.34
N TYR A 139 6.97 -11.60 -4.16
CA TYR A 139 6.19 -11.03 -3.06
C TYR A 139 5.35 -9.82 -3.46
N ALA A 140 5.89 -8.92 -4.31
CA ALA A 140 5.15 -7.76 -4.81
C ALA A 140 3.84 -8.13 -5.51
N MET A 141 3.81 -9.29 -6.17
CA MET A 141 2.65 -9.79 -6.92
C MET A 141 1.73 -10.68 -6.07
N GLN A 142 2.09 -11.03 -4.84
CA GLN A 142 1.20 -11.80 -3.97
C GLN A 142 0.07 -10.89 -3.42
N PRO A 143 -1.21 -11.29 -3.53
CA PRO A 143 -2.34 -10.51 -3.01
C PRO A 143 -2.36 -10.42 -1.48
N SER A 144 -1.78 -11.40 -0.80
CA SER A 144 -1.81 -11.55 0.66
C SER A 144 -0.51 -12.17 1.15
N ASP A 145 -0.22 -12.00 2.44
CA ASP A 145 0.84 -12.69 3.17
C ASP A 145 0.28 -13.60 4.27
N LYS A 146 -1.05 -13.74 4.34
CA LYS A 146 -1.80 -14.51 5.34
C LYS A 146 -1.53 -14.14 6.80
N ALA A 147 -0.85 -13.02 7.04
CA ALA A 147 -0.54 -12.55 8.39
C ALA A 147 -1.77 -12.01 9.13
N THR A 148 -1.67 -12.01 10.44
CA THR A 148 -2.61 -11.32 11.34
C THR A 148 -1.90 -10.11 11.95
N ARG A 149 -2.55 -8.96 11.99
CA ARG A 149 -1.96 -7.71 12.48
C ARG A 149 -2.89 -7.01 13.47
N LEU A 150 -2.29 -6.35 14.44
CA LEU A 150 -2.92 -5.37 15.28
C LEU A 150 -2.52 -3.98 14.84
N ILE A 151 -3.49 -3.10 14.67
CA ILE A 151 -3.25 -1.68 14.37
C ILE A 151 -3.78 -0.89 15.56
N LEU A 152 -2.91 -0.06 16.13
CA LEU A 152 -3.27 0.91 17.15
C LEU A 152 -3.12 2.31 16.57
N GLY A 153 -4.13 3.13 16.77
CA GLY A 153 -4.17 4.48 16.23
C GLY A 153 -4.62 5.53 17.25
N LEU A 154 -4.08 6.74 17.09
CA LEU A 154 -4.52 7.93 17.80
C LEU A 154 -4.80 9.02 16.77
N ASN A 155 -5.96 9.64 16.90
CA ASN A 155 -6.44 10.65 15.97
C ASN A 155 -6.84 11.90 16.72
N ASN A 156 -6.49 13.05 16.17
CA ASN A 156 -6.90 14.36 16.67
C ASN A 156 -7.43 15.23 15.53
N SER A 157 -8.65 15.71 15.65
CA SER A 157 -9.23 16.69 14.73
C SER A 157 -9.48 18.00 15.47
N ARG A 158 -9.06 19.13 14.90
CA ARG A 158 -9.21 20.48 15.47
C ARG A 158 -9.89 21.41 14.47
N LYS A 159 -10.83 22.19 14.97
CA LYS A 159 -11.37 23.35 14.25
C LYS A 159 -10.45 24.52 14.48
N LEU A 160 -9.77 25.00 13.45
CA LEU A 160 -8.93 26.19 13.51
C LEU A 160 -9.74 27.47 13.26
N SER A 161 -10.81 27.35 12.45
CA SER A 161 -11.81 28.39 12.21
C SER A 161 -13.13 27.72 11.75
N GLU A 162 -14.15 28.53 11.45
CA GLU A 162 -15.41 28.02 10.88
C GLU A 162 -15.23 27.28 9.54
N LYS A 163 -14.15 27.58 8.81
CA LYS A 163 -13.88 27.01 7.48
C LYS A 163 -12.65 26.12 7.42
N VAL A 164 -11.82 26.13 8.46
CA VAL A 164 -10.55 25.36 8.44
C VAL A 164 -10.54 24.35 9.56
N SER A 165 -10.30 23.11 9.21
CA SER A 165 -10.01 22.04 10.15
C SER A 165 -8.62 21.44 9.91
N TRP A 166 -8.00 20.97 10.97
CA TRP A 166 -6.71 20.29 10.96
C TRP A 166 -6.86 18.94 11.66
N THR A 167 -6.52 17.87 10.97
CA THR A 167 -6.61 16.50 11.49
C THR A 167 -5.25 15.85 11.45
N ASN A 168 -4.86 15.18 12.52
CA ASN A 168 -3.64 14.40 12.64
C ASN A 168 -3.97 12.97 13.04
N GLN A 169 -3.24 12.04 12.50
CA GLN A 169 -3.36 10.62 12.80
C GLN A 169 -1.99 9.99 12.94
N ALA A 170 -1.81 9.17 13.95
CA ALA A 170 -0.67 8.26 14.09
C ALA A 170 -1.23 6.83 14.19
N ARG A 171 -0.71 5.91 13.37
CA ARG A 171 -1.09 4.50 13.35
C ARG A 171 0.15 3.63 13.40
N PHE A 172 0.15 2.64 14.26
CA PHE A 172 1.18 1.63 14.33
C PHE A 172 0.57 0.26 14.03
N LYS A 173 1.06 -0.40 12.99
CA LYS A 173 0.64 -1.73 12.55
C LYS A 173 1.70 -2.74 12.97
N LYS A 174 1.31 -3.70 13.80
CA LYS A 174 2.17 -4.76 14.32
C LYS A 174 1.74 -6.11 13.78
N VAL A 175 2.69 -6.87 13.22
CA VAL A 175 2.48 -8.26 12.87
C VAL A 175 2.39 -9.08 14.16
N LEU A 176 1.28 -9.82 14.34
CA LEU A 176 1.06 -10.71 15.50
C LEU A 176 1.32 -12.17 15.16
N ASP A 177 0.97 -12.59 13.95
CA ASP A 177 1.12 -13.96 13.47
C ASP A 177 1.43 -13.93 11.98
N GLU A 178 2.46 -14.62 11.58
CA GLU A 178 2.87 -14.82 10.20
C GLU A 178 2.89 -16.31 9.86
N LYS A 179 2.73 -16.67 8.59
CA LYS A 179 2.85 -18.07 8.13
C LYS A 179 4.29 -18.35 7.72
N GLU A 180 4.60 -18.13 6.45
CA GLU A 180 5.93 -18.31 5.90
C GLU A 180 6.69 -16.97 5.84
N TRP A 181 5.96 -15.90 5.57
CA TRP A 181 6.46 -14.55 5.44
C TRP A 181 5.36 -13.53 5.74
N ALA A 182 5.75 -12.32 6.09
CA ALA A 182 4.83 -11.20 6.28
C ALA A 182 5.50 -9.87 5.92
N LEU A 183 4.73 -8.95 5.32
CA LEU A 183 5.12 -7.55 5.24
C LEU A 183 5.34 -7.00 6.65
N GLY A 184 6.46 -6.32 6.87
CA GLY A 184 6.92 -5.88 8.18
C GLY A 184 5.99 -4.90 8.91
N ASP A 185 6.33 -4.64 10.15
CA ASP A 185 5.63 -3.63 10.98
C ASP A 185 5.68 -2.26 10.31
N GLN A 186 4.63 -1.44 10.51
CA GLN A 186 4.51 -0.15 9.85
C GLN A 186 4.08 0.94 10.84
N LEU A 187 4.74 2.09 10.78
CA LEU A 187 4.29 3.35 11.36
C LEU A 187 3.76 4.26 10.25
N GLU A 188 2.57 4.79 10.42
CA GLU A 188 1.98 5.77 9.51
C GLU A 188 1.59 7.03 10.29
N LEU A 189 2.04 8.19 9.82
CA LEU A 189 1.66 9.50 10.33
C LEU A 189 0.99 10.29 9.22
N ASN A 190 -0.15 10.88 9.54
CA ASN A 190 -0.92 11.70 8.61
C ASN A 190 -1.26 13.05 9.23
N SER A 191 -1.23 14.08 8.42
CA SER A 191 -1.69 15.42 8.78
C SER A 191 -2.46 16.03 7.62
N TRP A 192 -3.72 16.39 7.84
CA TRP A 192 -4.59 17.02 6.85
C TRP A 192 -4.96 18.41 7.29
N VAL A 193 -4.89 19.38 6.38
CA VAL A 193 -5.55 20.66 6.49
C VAL A 193 -6.68 20.69 5.47
N GLN A 194 -7.90 20.89 5.93
CA GLN A 194 -9.09 20.95 5.09
C GLN A 194 -9.70 22.35 5.16
N TYR A 195 -10.07 22.87 4.00
CA TYR A 195 -10.74 24.16 3.84
C TYR A 195 -12.13 23.99 3.22
N GLN A 196 -13.17 24.47 3.92
CA GLN A 196 -14.55 24.49 3.42
C GLN A 196 -14.73 25.68 2.48
N TYR A 197 -14.63 25.43 1.17
CA TYR A 197 -14.77 26.46 0.14
C TYR A 197 -16.23 26.92 -0.03
N LYS A 198 -17.17 25.94 -0.10
CA LYS A 198 -18.63 26.14 -0.12
C LYS A 198 -19.28 25.13 0.81
N SER A 199 -20.57 25.31 1.13
CA SER A 199 -21.31 24.33 1.95
C SER A 199 -21.22 22.89 1.43
N SER A 200 -21.13 22.72 0.13
CA SER A 200 -21.07 21.41 -0.53
C SER A 200 -19.66 20.99 -0.99
N LEU A 201 -18.63 21.87 -0.89
CA LEU A 201 -17.29 21.59 -1.42
C LEU A 201 -16.22 21.92 -0.40
N SER A 202 -15.42 20.94 -0.05
CA SER A 202 -14.17 21.13 0.70
C SER A 202 -12.96 20.67 -0.09
N VAL A 203 -11.81 21.31 0.14
CA VAL A 203 -10.52 20.94 -0.42
C VAL A 203 -9.54 20.66 0.70
N SER A 204 -8.57 19.81 0.48
CA SER A 204 -7.61 19.44 1.51
C SER A 204 -6.20 19.27 0.94
N THR A 205 -5.22 19.46 1.83
CA THR A 205 -3.84 19.06 1.62
C THR A 205 -3.45 18.08 2.70
N ARG A 206 -2.70 17.06 2.36
CA ARG A 206 -2.23 16.00 3.25
C ARG A 206 -0.72 15.85 3.18
N LEU A 207 -0.10 15.67 4.34
CA LEU A 207 1.22 15.08 4.47
C LEU A 207 1.06 13.68 5.06
N LYS A 208 1.64 12.69 4.41
CA LYS A 208 1.62 11.29 4.85
C LYS A 208 3.04 10.77 4.92
N PHE A 209 3.48 10.39 6.11
CA PHE A 209 4.74 9.68 6.35
C PHE A 209 4.45 8.21 6.62
N VAL A 210 5.22 7.33 6.01
CA VAL A 210 5.17 5.88 6.20
C VAL A 210 6.58 5.39 6.46
N SER A 211 6.76 4.64 7.55
CA SER A 211 7.97 3.88 7.83
C SER A 211 7.57 2.42 7.97
N GLN A 212 8.14 1.55 7.16
CA GLN A 212 7.82 0.12 7.13
C GLN A 212 9.10 -0.70 7.20
N LYS A 213 9.08 -1.79 7.98
CA LYS A 213 10.16 -2.77 8.02
C LYS A 213 10.11 -3.68 6.80
N ASP A 214 11.23 -4.36 6.56
CA ASP A 214 11.37 -5.39 5.54
C ASP A 214 10.36 -6.53 5.74
N ILE A 215 10.24 -7.40 4.75
CA ILE A 215 9.52 -8.65 4.89
C ILE A 215 10.22 -9.52 5.93
N SER A 216 9.43 -10.05 6.89
CA SER A 216 9.86 -11.08 7.83
C SER A 216 9.61 -12.46 7.23
N GLY A 217 10.54 -13.38 7.41
CA GLY A 217 10.45 -14.72 6.84
C GLY A 217 10.69 -14.77 5.34
N SER A 218 10.45 -15.93 4.72
CA SER A 218 10.62 -16.11 3.28
C SER A 218 9.84 -17.32 2.77
N ASN A 219 9.44 -17.29 1.50
CA ASN A 219 8.87 -18.44 0.79
C ASN A 219 9.96 -19.04 -0.12
N PRO A 220 10.45 -20.27 0.15
CA PRO A 220 11.50 -20.90 -0.62
C PRO A 220 11.12 -21.23 -2.07
N MET A 221 9.84 -21.17 -2.40
CA MET A 221 9.37 -21.39 -3.78
C MET A 221 9.43 -20.12 -4.64
N ILE A 222 9.68 -18.95 -4.05
CA ILE A 222 9.92 -17.69 -4.77
C ILE A 222 11.40 -17.62 -5.12
N MET A 223 11.78 -18.08 -6.32
CA MET A 223 13.17 -18.22 -6.75
C MET A 223 13.51 -17.44 -8.02
N ALA A 224 12.68 -16.51 -8.44
CA ALA A 224 12.92 -15.71 -9.64
C ALA A 224 14.13 -14.76 -9.45
N PRO A 225 15.01 -14.60 -10.46
CA PRO A 225 16.17 -13.70 -10.41
C PRO A 225 15.74 -12.24 -10.66
N VAL A 226 14.85 -11.75 -9.81
CA VAL A 226 14.21 -10.42 -9.84
C VAL A 226 14.27 -9.80 -8.46
N GLN A 227 14.43 -8.48 -8.40
CA GLN A 227 14.54 -7.73 -7.16
C GLN A 227 13.35 -7.94 -6.19
N THR A 228 12.16 -8.11 -6.74
CA THR A 228 10.93 -8.31 -5.96
C THR A 228 10.79 -9.70 -5.33
N ALA A 229 11.75 -10.61 -5.59
CA ALA A 229 11.86 -11.90 -4.92
C ALA A 229 12.68 -11.81 -3.62
N ASN A 230 13.45 -10.74 -3.39
CA ASN A 230 14.23 -10.56 -2.17
C ASN A 230 13.37 -9.91 -1.07
N PRO A 231 13.15 -10.56 0.10
CA PRO A 231 12.43 -9.98 1.23
C PRO A 231 13.05 -8.68 1.77
N GLU A 232 14.36 -8.50 1.66
CA GLU A 232 15.09 -7.30 2.11
C GLU A 232 14.83 -6.07 1.21
N ASN A 233 14.32 -6.28 -0.01
CA ASN A 233 13.95 -5.22 -0.94
C ASN A 233 12.51 -4.73 -0.69
N TYR A 234 12.12 -4.57 0.58
CA TYR A 234 10.80 -4.09 0.99
C TYR A 234 10.92 -3.14 2.18
N GLY A 235 9.89 -2.33 2.38
CA GLY A 235 9.90 -1.35 3.44
C GLY A 235 10.76 -0.13 3.11
N GLY A 236 11.14 0.63 4.15
CA GLY A 236 11.79 1.94 4.06
C GLY A 236 10.87 3.06 4.51
N ASP A 237 11.32 4.29 4.29
CA ASP A 237 10.66 5.52 4.71
C ASP A 237 10.17 6.31 3.50
N GLU A 238 8.88 6.68 3.50
CA GLU A 238 8.30 7.47 2.43
C GLU A 238 7.54 8.68 3.00
N LEU A 239 7.70 9.84 2.37
CA LEU A 239 6.92 11.03 2.63
C LEU A 239 6.15 11.43 1.37
N HIS A 240 4.83 11.57 1.52
CA HIS A 240 3.94 11.96 0.42
C HIS A 240 3.25 13.28 0.73
N ILE A 241 3.00 14.06 -0.32
CA ILE A 241 2.08 15.19 -0.31
C ILE A 241 0.81 14.82 -1.09
N GLY A 242 -0.36 15.13 -0.53
CA GLY A 242 -1.65 14.85 -1.15
C GLY A 242 -2.49 16.09 -1.31
N PHE A 243 -3.34 16.09 -2.34
CA PHE A 243 -4.35 17.11 -2.60
C PHE A 243 -5.69 16.43 -2.81
N GLY A 244 -6.70 16.86 -2.08
CA GLY A 244 -8.02 16.24 -2.10
C GLY A 244 -9.16 17.25 -2.23
N ALA A 245 -10.30 16.74 -2.67
CA ALA A 245 -11.56 17.45 -2.68
C ALA A 245 -12.70 16.51 -2.30
N ASN A 246 -13.63 16.99 -1.49
CA ASN A 246 -14.85 16.27 -1.14
C ASN A 246 -16.07 17.11 -1.56
N TYR A 247 -17.02 16.44 -2.19
CA TYR A 247 -18.28 17.06 -2.61
C TYR A 247 -19.47 16.38 -1.93
N ASP A 248 -20.26 17.19 -1.23
CA ASP A 248 -21.48 16.77 -0.58
C ASP A 248 -22.63 16.72 -1.59
N LEU A 249 -23.18 15.52 -1.81
CA LEU A 249 -24.29 15.25 -2.71
C LEU A 249 -25.67 15.30 -2.03
N SER A 250 -25.74 15.68 -0.76
CA SER A 250 -26.98 15.63 0.04
C SER A 250 -28.12 16.41 -0.58
N SER A 251 -27.81 17.49 -1.30
CA SER A 251 -28.83 18.27 -2.04
C SER A 251 -29.42 17.54 -3.26
N LEU A 252 -28.70 16.54 -3.80
CA LEU A 252 -29.12 15.78 -4.98
C LEU A 252 -29.76 14.45 -4.60
N THR A 253 -29.30 13.80 -3.54
CA THR A 253 -29.70 12.44 -3.16
C THR A 253 -30.68 12.41 -1.99
N SER A 254 -30.94 13.55 -1.32
CA SER A 254 -31.71 13.66 -0.08
C SER A 254 -31.18 12.76 1.06
N LYS A 255 -29.92 12.32 0.97
CA LYS A 255 -29.17 11.53 1.96
C LYS A 255 -27.81 12.19 2.18
N GLN A 256 -27.17 11.84 3.29
CA GLN A 256 -25.81 12.33 3.57
C GLN A 256 -24.79 11.53 2.74
N ASP A 257 -24.68 11.89 1.47
CA ASP A 257 -23.76 11.27 0.51
C ASP A 257 -22.58 12.21 0.24
N VAL A 258 -21.37 11.68 0.32
CA VAL A 258 -20.14 12.43 0.02
C VAL A 258 -19.29 11.64 -0.96
N VAL A 259 -18.83 12.31 -2.02
CA VAL A 259 -17.79 11.79 -2.94
C VAL A 259 -16.50 12.53 -2.67
N GLY A 260 -15.40 11.77 -2.61
CA GLY A 260 -14.06 12.32 -2.42
C GLY A 260 -13.10 11.84 -3.49
N VAL A 261 -12.13 12.69 -3.81
CA VAL A 261 -10.95 12.35 -4.61
C VAL A 261 -9.71 12.89 -3.91
N GLU A 262 -8.66 12.10 -3.88
CA GLU A 262 -7.34 12.52 -3.40
C GLU A 262 -6.26 11.98 -4.35
N VAL A 263 -5.26 12.80 -4.63
CA VAL A 263 -4.05 12.37 -5.36
C VAL A 263 -2.86 12.64 -4.46
N LEU A 264 -2.01 11.61 -4.26
CA LEU A 264 -0.79 11.69 -3.46
C LEU A 264 0.42 11.49 -4.36
N PHE A 265 1.45 12.29 -4.13
CA PHE A 265 2.75 12.22 -4.78
C PHE A 265 3.83 11.99 -3.73
N PRO A 266 4.70 11.01 -3.89
CA PRO A 266 5.86 10.86 -3.03
C PRO A 266 6.83 12.03 -3.27
N ILE A 267 7.34 12.61 -2.19
CA ILE A 267 8.37 13.67 -2.21
C ILE A 267 9.69 13.20 -1.61
N ILE A 268 9.65 12.12 -0.83
CA ILE A 268 10.82 11.38 -0.34
C ILE A 268 10.50 9.89 -0.44
N GLN A 269 11.43 9.11 -0.96
CA GLN A 269 11.35 7.65 -1.04
C GLN A 269 12.73 7.08 -0.66
N ASP A 270 12.96 6.87 0.62
CA ASP A 270 14.13 6.19 1.17
C ASP A 270 13.76 4.72 1.42
N LYS A 271 13.78 3.93 0.36
CA LYS A 271 13.35 2.53 0.35
C LYS A 271 14.52 1.60 0.61
N ASN A 272 14.30 0.55 1.41
CA ASN A 272 15.31 -0.45 1.70
C ASN A 272 15.68 -1.24 0.44
N GLY A 273 16.97 -1.37 0.14
CA GLY A 273 17.45 -2.15 -1.00
C GLY A 273 16.90 -1.68 -2.35
N LEU A 274 16.75 -2.63 -3.28
CA LEU A 274 16.33 -2.34 -4.66
C LEU A 274 14.83 -2.45 -4.83
N GLN A 275 14.13 -1.33 -5.00
CA GLN A 275 12.68 -1.28 -5.19
C GLN A 275 12.28 -0.43 -6.41
N MET A 276 11.04 -0.61 -6.86
CA MET A 276 10.41 0.28 -7.83
C MET A 276 10.05 1.62 -7.18
N GLU A 277 10.18 2.69 -7.94
CA GLU A 277 9.73 4.01 -7.52
C GLU A 277 8.20 4.11 -7.58
N THR A 278 7.60 4.67 -6.55
CA THR A 278 6.17 5.03 -6.55
C THR A 278 5.99 6.36 -7.29
N LYS A 279 5.16 6.40 -8.33
CA LYS A 279 4.91 7.64 -9.09
C LYS A 279 3.82 8.49 -8.45
N HIS A 280 2.67 7.89 -8.17
CA HIS A 280 1.51 8.56 -7.55
C HIS A 280 0.51 7.53 -7.03
N GLN A 281 -0.41 8.01 -6.19
CA GLN A 281 -1.58 7.25 -5.74
C GLN A 281 -2.83 8.11 -5.98
N ILE A 282 -3.90 7.50 -6.49
CA ILE A 282 -5.20 8.15 -6.67
C ILE A 282 -6.20 7.39 -5.80
N VAL A 283 -6.94 8.12 -4.98
CA VAL A 283 -7.98 7.57 -4.10
C VAL A 283 -9.31 8.19 -4.49
N LEU A 284 -10.29 7.34 -4.78
CA LEU A 284 -11.68 7.73 -4.99
C LEU A 284 -12.52 7.13 -3.87
N GLY A 285 -13.37 7.93 -3.24
CA GLY A 285 -14.20 7.51 -2.13
C GLY A 285 -15.66 7.91 -2.32
N PHE A 286 -16.55 7.07 -1.83
CA PHE A 286 -17.97 7.38 -1.68
C PHE A 286 -18.40 6.95 -0.29
N ASN A 287 -19.04 7.85 0.44
CA ASN A 287 -19.58 7.59 1.78
C ASN A 287 -21.07 7.92 1.81
N ARG A 288 -21.86 7.03 2.42
CA ARG A 288 -23.29 7.22 2.67
C ARG A 288 -23.61 6.98 4.14
N SER A 289 -24.28 7.95 4.76
CA SER A 289 -24.84 7.79 6.11
C SER A 289 -26.34 7.48 6.03
N PHE A 290 -26.81 6.57 6.92
CA PHE A 290 -28.20 6.10 7.00
C PHE A 290 -28.89 6.56 8.26
#